data_a600f0ca6fbb5ead3ecf2fbc7c121471
#
_entry.id   a600f0ca6fbb5ead3ecf2fbc7c121471
#
_cell.length_a   1.000
_cell.length_b   1.000
_cell.length_c   1.000
_cell.angle_alpha   90.00
_cell.angle_beta   90.00
_cell.angle_gamma   90.00
#
_symmetry.space_group_name_H-M   'P 1'
#
loop_
_entity.id
_entity.type
_entity.pdbx_description
1 polymer ?
#
loop_
_entity_poly.entity_id
_entity_poly.type
_entity_poly.pdbx_seq_one_letter_code
_entity_poly.pdbx_strand_id
1 'polypeptide(L)'
;MTIYETYAARSRVRAGVALKQRQSERLWRYGLAHSPRDAPRVLEIGPGDGGIAALCSEAGHLYVAVEGNEQVARALRQRGLVVHQRYVPPLPDSLPRDFSCCFLLHVIEHMPSPVAAAQLLQEIRAALRPGGALVVACPDYLGWGTRFYDCDYTHTFPLTRRRLLGLLADHGFQAVVDTTYSGAWFGAGSMLLSGLVRLVYPPLIDRLIGRHVPGDVLNRGALTFLPNLLAVAVKRA
;
A
#
# COMPACT_ATOMS: atom_id res chain seq x y z
N MET A 1 -1.70 -17.95 15.76
CA MET A 1 -2.34 -16.66 15.42
C MET A 1 -1.30 -15.82 14.68
N THR A 2 -1.46 -15.61 13.41
CA THR A 2 -0.52 -14.83 12.60
C THR A 2 -0.78 -13.32 12.79
N ILE A 3 0.19 -12.45 12.46
CA ILE A 3 0.00 -10.99 12.51
C ILE A 3 -1.22 -10.55 11.69
N TYR A 4 -1.52 -11.26 10.61
CA TYR A 4 -2.67 -11.01 9.74
C TYR A 4 -4.01 -11.36 10.40
N GLU A 5 -4.07 -12.36 11.29
CA GLU A 5 -5.28 -12.70 12.05
C GLU A 5 -5.63 -11.64 13.09
N THR A 6 -4.61 -10.97 13.64
CA THR A 6 -4.80 -9.88 14.60
C THR A 6 -5.08 -8.54 13.92
N TYR A 7 -4.77 -8.39 12.62
CA TYR A 7 -4.96 -7.14 11.88
C TYR A 7 -6.44 -6.71 11.81
N ALA A 8 -7.34 -7.66 11.59
CA ALA A 8 -8.79 -7.41 11.55
C ALA A 8 -9.39 -7.06 12.92
N ALA A 9 -8.79 -7.55 14.02
CA ALA A 9 -9.27 -7.35 15.38
C ALA A 9 -8.76 -6.07 16.06
N ARG A 10 -7.86 -5.31 15.41
CA ARG A 10 -7.27 -4.10 15.99
C ARG A 10 -8.32 -3.00 16.14
N SER A 11 -8.49 -2.52 17.38
CA SER A 11 -9.37 -1.39 17.72
C SER A 11 -9.10 -0.17 16.83
N ARG A 12 -10.13 0.35 16.17
CA ARG A 12 -10.04 1.51 15.28
C ARG A 12 -10.42 2.76 16.07
N VAL A 13 -9.44 3.60 16.36
CA VAL A 13 -9.70 4.96 16.89
C VAL A 13 -10.34 5.78 15.77
N ARG A 14 -11.44 6.51 16.06
CA ARG A 14 -12.19 7.33 15.05
C ARG A 14 -11.29 8.28 14.25
N ALA A 15 -10.34 8.93 14.90
CA ALA A 15 -9.37 9.80 14.23
C ALA A 15 -8.49 9.04 13.21
N GLY A 16 -8.09 7.81 13.50
CA GLY A 16 -7.34 6.96 12.58
C GLY A 16 -8.15 6.54 11.35
N VAL A 17 -9.46 6.33 11.50
CA VAL A 17 -10.36 6.01 10.38
C VAL A 17 -10.45 7.20 9.41
N ALA A 18 -10.70 8.41 9.91
CA ALA A 18 -10.78 9.61 9.08
C ALA A 18 -9.45 9.92 8.35
N LEU A 19 -8.32 9.69 9.02
CA LEU A 19 -7.00 9.85 8.42
C LEU A 19 -6.77 8.86 7.28
N LYS A 20 -7.08 7.59 7.50
CA LYS A 20 -6.99 6.53 6.47
C LYS A 20 -7.92 6.80 5.30
N GLN A 21 -9.14 7.26 5.55
CA GLN A 21 -10.08 7.61 4.49
C GLN A 21 -9.50 8.73 3.60
N ARG A 22 -9.03 9.84 4.17
CA ARG A 22 -8.39 10.93 3.42
C ARG A 22 -7.16 10.46 2.63
N GLN A 23 -6.38 9.55 3.21
CA GLN A 23 -5.25 8.94 2.53
C GLN A 23 -5.71 8.12 1.31
N SER A 24 -6.70 7.24 1.49
CA SER A 24 -7.27 6.43 0.40
C SER A 24 -7.84 7.29 -0.73
N GLU A 25 -8.59 8.35 -0.39
CA GLU A 25 -9.13 9.31 -1.37
C GLU A 25 -8.00 9.98 -2.20
N ARG A 26 -6.89 10.30 -1.55
CA ARG A 26 -5.76 10.92 -2.21
C ARG A 26 -5.03 9.94 -3.15
N LEU A 27 -4.78 8.72 -2.68
CA LEU A 27 -4.18 7.63 -3.47
C LEU A 27 -5.07 7.27 -4.68
N TRP A 28 -6.38 7.20 -4.46
CA TRP A 28 -7.38 6.98 -5.49
C TRP A 28 -7.31 8.05 -6.60
N ARG A 29 -7.28 9.33 -6.21
CA ARG A 29 -7.15 10.44 -7.17
C ARG A 29 -5.87 10.37 -7.98
N TYR A 30 -4.74 10.01 -7.36
CA TYR A 30 -3.48 9.82 -8.08
C TYR A 30 -3.59 8.69 -9.11
N GLY A 31 -4.17 7.55 -8.75
CA GLY A 31 -4.37 6.44 -9.67
C GLY A 31 -5.23 6.82 -10.87
N LEU A 32 -6.41 7.39 -10.63
CA LEU A 32 -7.36 7.74 -11.69
C LEU A 32 -6.86 8.87 -12.59
N ALA A 33 -6.12 9.85 -12.07
CA ALA A 33 -5.58 10.95 -12.86
C ALA A 33 -4.62 10.50 -13.96
N HIS A 34 -3.99 9.33 -13.77
CA HIS A 34 -2.98 8.79 -14.69
C HIS A 34 -3.43 7.48 -15.37
N SER A 35 -4.68 7.07 -15.18
CA SER A 35 -5.27 5.89 -15.80
C SER A 35 -6.10 6.27 -17.03
N PRO A 36 -6.28 5.37 -18.01
CA PRO A 36 -7.28 5.52 -19.06
C PRO A 36 -8.69 5.67 -18.46
N ARG A 37 -9.46 6.64 -18.96
CA ARG A 37 -10.74 7.07 -18.37
C ARG A 37 -11.96 6.28 -18.85
N ASP A 38 -11.82 5.54 -19.93
CA ASP A 38 -12.88 4.73 -20.52
C ASP A 38 -13.10 3.45 -19.72
N ALA A 39 -14.29 3.24 -19.19
CA ALA A 39 -14.71 2.06 -18.42
C ALA A 39 -13.65 1.56 -17.42
N PRO A 40 -13.31 2.31 -16.35
CA PRO A 40 -12.25 1.96 -15.44
C PRO A 40 -12.51 0.61 -14.76
N ARG A 41 -11.57 -0.31 -14.91
CA ARG A 41 -11.50 -1.56 -14.14
C ARG A 41 -10.29 -1.49 -13.23
N VAL A 42 -10.52 -1.66 -11.94
CA VAL A 42 -9.52 -1.49 -10.89
C VAL A 42 -9.14 -2.84 -10.31
N LEU A 43 -7.84 -3.10 -10.24
CA LEU A 43 -7.24 -4.19 -9.48
C LEU A 43 -6.66 -3.63 -8.18
N GLU A 44 -6.92 -4.28 -7.06
CA GLU A 44 -6.23 -4.00 -5.81
C GLU A 44 -5.58 -5.26 -5.27
N ILE A 45 -4.29 -5.18 -4.93
CA ILE A 45 -3.54 -6.27 -4.32
C ILE A 45 -3.30 -5.90 -2.86
N GLY A 46 -3.78 -6.75 -1.95
CA GLY A 46 -3.76 -6.48 -0.52
C GLY A 46 -4.71 -5.34 -0.10
N PRO A 47 -6.03 -5.46 -0.36
CA PRO A 47 -7.01 -4.39 -0.09
C PRO A 47 -7.15 -4.01 1.39
N GLY A 48 -6.70 -4.84 2.31
CA GLY A 48 -6.77 -4.58 3.74
C GLY A 48 -8.18 -4.17 4.21
N ASP A 49 -8.31 -2.93 4.69
CA ASP A 49 -9.59 -2.38 5.17
C ASP A 49 -10.61 -2.07 4.07
N GLY A 50 -10.21 -2.14 2.78
CA GLY A 50 -11.08 -1.89 1.62
C GLY A 50 -11.39 -0.41 1.40
N GLY A 51 -10.45 0.48 1.69
CA GLY A 51 -10.62 1.92 1.45
C GLY A 51 -10.72 2.28 -0.03
N ILE A 52 -9.88 1.70 -0.88
CA ILE A 52 -9.95 1.85 -2.35
C ILE A 52 -11.20 1.16 -2.90
N ALA A 53 -11.55 -0.03 -2.38
CA ALA A 53 -12.75 -0.74 -2.78
C ALA A 53 -14.04 0.08 -2.57
N ALA A 54 -14.15 0.81 -1.45
CA ALA A 54 -15.28 1.68 -1.18
C ALA A 54 -15.38 2.81 -2.21
N LEU A 55 -14.27 3.51 -2.48
CA LEU A 55 -14.20 4.59 -3.46
C LEU A 55 -14.50 4.10 -4.89
N CYS A 56 -14.03 2.90 -5.23
CA CYS A 56 -14.30 2.27 -6.51
C CYS A 56 -15.81 1.97 -6.69
N SER A 57 -16.45 1.44 -5.64
CA SER A 57 -17.89 1.16 -5.64
C SER A 57 -18.71 2.44 -5.74
N GLU A 58 -18.36 3.48 -4.98
CA GLU A 58 -19.02 4.79 -5.03
C GLU A 58 -18.93 5.44 -6.42
N ALA A 59 -17.81 5.23 -7.11
CA ALA A 59 -17.59 5.72 -8.48
C ALA A 59 -18.25 4.85 -9.57
N GLY A 60 -18.87 3.71 -9.21
CA GLY A 60 -19.49 2.78 -10.17
C GLY A 60 -18.48 2.04 -11.06
N HIS A 61 -17.22 1.91 -10.62
CA HIS A 61 -16.18 1.22 -11.39
C HIS A 61 -16.14 -0.28 -11.08
N LEU A 62 -15.70 -1.07 -12.04
CA LEU A 62 -15.46 -2.50 -11.83
C LEU A 62 -14.23 -2.69 -10.92
N TYR A 63 -14.40 -3.50 -9.89
CA TYR A 63 -13.37 -3.76 -8.88
C TYR A 63 -13.09 -5.25 -8.74
N VAL A 64 -11.82 -5.59 -8.71
CA VAL A 64 -11.33 -6.94 -8.39
C VAL A 64 -10.17 -6.81 -7.41
N ALA A 65 -10.16 -7.66 -6.39
CA ALA A 65 -9.05 -7.72 -5.43
C ALA A 65 -8.37 -9.09 -5.41
N VAL A 66 -7.09 -9.08 -5.02
CA VAL A 66 -6.34 -10.28 -4.63
C VAL A 66 -5.87 -10.10 -3.20
N GLU A 67 -6.28 -11.01 -2.29
CA GLU A 67 -6.02 -10.92 -0.86
C GLU A 67 -5.54 -12.27 -0.32
N GLY A 68 -4.39 -12.28 0.36
CA GLY A 68 -3.82 -13.51 0.93
C GLY A 68 -4.51 -13.98 2.20
N ASN A 69 -4.99 -13.04 3.02
CA ASN A 69 -5.65 -13.37 4.28
C ASN A 69 -7.10 -13.81 4.05
N GLU A 70 -7.41 -15.04 4.45
CA GLU A 70 -8.74 -15.63 4.24
C GLU A 70 -9.86 -14.84 4.95
N GLN A 71 -9.61 -14.35 6.17
CA GLN A 71 -10.63 -13.63 6.95
C GLN A 71 -10.95 -12.29 6.31
N VAL A 72 -9.93 -11.57 5.85
CA VAL A 72 -10.08 -10.29 5.12
C VAL A 72 -10.79 -10.53 3.79
N ALA A 73 -10.37 -11.53 3.02
CA ALA A 73 -11.00 -11.89 1.74
C ALA A 73 -12.49 -12.24 1.93
N ARG A 74 -12.81 -13.03 2.97
CA ARG A 74 -14.20 -13.38 3.31
C ARG A 74 -15.03 -12.15 3.67
N ALA A 75 -14.51 -11.26 4.52
CA ALA A 75 -15.20 -10.04 4.92
C ALA A 75 -15.49 -9.11 3.72
N LEU A 76 -14.56 -9.01 2.77
CA LEU A 76 -14.76 -8.22 1.56
C LEU A 76 -15.78 -8.86 0.60
N ARG A 77 -15.77 -10.19 0.44
CA ARG A 77 -16.79 -10.92 -0.34
C ARG A 77 -18.20 -10.75 0.26
N GLN A 78 -18.33 -10.74 1.58
CA GLN A 78 -19.62 -10.47 2.26
C GLN A 78 -20.16 -9.07 1.97
N ARG A 79 -19.29 -8.13 1.57
CA ARG A 79 -19.67 -6.80 1.09
C ARG A 79 -20.00 -6.76 -0.41
N GLY A 80 -20.05 -7.92 -1.08
CA GLY A 80 -20.35 -8.04 -2.51
C GLY A 80 -19.16 -7.80 -3.44
N LEU A 81 -17.94 -7.74 -2.94
CA LEU A 81 -16.75 -7.49 -3.75
C LEU A 81 -16.21 -8.79 -4.38
N VAL A 82 -15.66 -8.68 -5.59
CA VAL A 82 -14.95 -9.78 -6.26
C VAL A 82 -13.53 -9.86 -5.68
N VAL A 83 -13.25 -10.95 -4.96
CA VAL A 83 -11.95 -11.14 -4.30
C VAL A 83 -11.41 -12.54 -4.59
N HIS A 84 -10.22 -12.62 -5.15
CA HIS A 84 -9.43 -13.84 -5.26
C HIS A 84 -8.59 -14.01 -3.99
N GLN A 85 -8.81 -15.09 -3.26
CA GLN A 85 -8.03 -15.37 -2.05
C GLN A 85 -6.76 -16.12 -2.47
N ARG A 86 -5.63 -15.41 -2.45
CA ARG A 86 -4.31 -15.93 -2.81
C ARG A 86 -3.19 -15.03 -2.31
N TYR A 87 -2.11 -15.64 -1.84
CA TYR A 87 -0.83 -14.94 -1.63
C TYR A 87 -0.15 -14.69 -2.98
N VAL A 88 0.50 -13.54 -3.12
CA VAL A 88 1.17 -13.13 -4.37
C VAL A 88 2.69 -13.03 -4.17
N PRO A 89 3.51 -13.25 -5.22
CA PRO A 89 3.18 -13.89 -6.49
C PRO A 89 2.96 -15.40 -6.35
N PRO A 90 2.34 -16.09 -7.31
CA PRO A 90 1.77 -15.59 -8.56
C PRO A 90 0.35 -15.02 -8.40
N LEU A 91 -0.04 -14.12 -9.32
CA LEU A 91 -1.43 -13.67 -9.46
C LEU A 91 -2.31 -14.83 -9.97
N PRO A 92 -3.64 -14.84 -9.67
CA PRO A 92 -4.55 -15.85 -10.18
C PRO A 92 -4.60 -15.88 -11.72
N ASP A 93 -4.54 -17.07 -12.32
CA ASP A 93 -4.62 -17.23 -13.77
C ASP A 93 -5.96 -16.76 -14.35
N SER A 94 -7.03 -16.84 -13.55
CA SER A 94 -8.38 -16.38 -13.89
C SER A 94 -8.55 -14.87 -13.83
N LEU A 95 -7.50 -14.11 -13.46
CA LEU A 95 -7.59 -12.66 -13.35
C LEU A 95 -7.74 -12.03 -14.75
N PRO A 96 -8.68 -11.09 -14.97
CA PRO A 96 -8.75 -10.32 -16.21
C PRO A 96 -7.44 -9.62 -16.54
N ARG A 97 -7.22 -9.31 -17.82
CA ARG A 97 -5.97 -8.66 -18.30
C ARG A 97 -6.25 -7.34 -19.01
N ASP A 98 -7.13 -6.53 -18.45
CA ASP A 98 -7.58 -5.26 -19.04
C ASP A 98 -7.81 -4.16 -17.99
N PHE A 99 -7.13 -4.26 -16.85
CA PHE A 99 -7.24 -3.26 -15.80
C PHE A 99 -6.68 -1.90 -16.25
N SER A 100 -7.43 -0.84 -15.95
CA SER A 100 -6.98 0.53 -16.15
C SER A 100 -6.06 1.04 -15.05
N CYS A 101 -6.26 0.53 -13.83
CA CYS A 101 -5.48 0.90 -12.66
C CYS A 101 -5.26 -0.30 -11.75
N CYS A 102 -4.06 -0.42 -11.19
CA CYS A 102 -3.73 -1.37 -10.14
C CYS A 102 -3.22 -0.61 -8.91
N PHE A 103 -3.74 -0.95 -7.74
CA PHE A 103 -3.24 -0.45 -6.45
C PHE A 103 -2.45 -1.56 -5.75
N LEU A 104 -1.22 -1.26 -5.39
CA LEU A 104 -0.28 -2.09 -4.63
C LEU A 104 0.20 -1.29 -3.41
N LEU A 105 -0.64 -1.25 -2.38
CA LEU A 105 -0.45 -0.36 -1.24
C LEU A 105 -0.01 -1.17 -0.02
N HIS A 106 1.22 -0.95 0.43
CA HIS A 106 1.80 -1.67 1.58
C HIS A 106 1.78 -3.19 1.41
N VAL A 107 2.24 -3.66 0.24
CA VAL A 107 2.36 -5.09 -0.10
C VAL A 107 3.77 -5.43 -0.55
N ILE A 108 4.39 -4.55 -1.33
CA ILE A 108 5.69 -4.85 -1.97
C ILE A 108 6.81 -5.04 -0.94
N GLU A 109 6.73 -4.40 0.23
CA GLU A 109 7.68 -4.58 1.35
C GLU A 109 7.65 -5.97 1.97
N HIS A 110 6.59 -6.74 1.72
CA HIS A 110 6.44 -8.13 2.19
C HIS A 110 6.95 -9.17 1.20
N MET A 111 7.48 -8.75 0.05
CA MET A 111 8.02 -9.72 -0.92
C MET A 111 9.23 -10.44 -0.35
N PRO A 112 9.28 -11.79 -0.45
CA PRO A 112 10.34 -12.59 0.16
C PRO A 112 11.70 -12.38 -0.50
N SER A 113 11.74 -11.81 -1.71
CA SER A 113 12.98 -11.56 -2.44
C SER A 113 12.78 -10.52 -3.56
N PRO A 114 13.87 -9.95 -4.09
CA PRO A 114 13.82 -9.12 -5.31
C PRO A 114 13.20 -9.84 -6.50
N VAL A 115 13.43 -11.15 -6.62
CA VAL A 115 12.87 -11.98 -7.71
C VAL A 115 11.36 -12.07 -7.60
N ALA A 116 10.82 -12.27 -6.40
CA ALA A 116 9.37 -12.28 -6.18
C ALA A 116 8.74 -10.91 -6.45
N ALA A 117 9.40 -9.81 -6.05
CA ALA A 117 8.93 -8.46 -6.36
C ALA A 117 8.92 -8.21 -7.88
N ALA A 118 9.97 -8.64 -8.59
CA ALA A 118 10.06 -8.56 -10.03
C ALA A 118 8.95 -9.35 -10.73
N GLN A 119 8.73 -10.60 -10.31
CA GLN A 119 7.65 -11.45 -10.82
C GLN A 119 6.28 -10.78 -10.62
N LEU A 120 5.99 -10.27 -9.42
CA LEU A 120 4.73 -9.58 -9.14
C LEU A 120 4.52 -8.38 -10.08
N LEU A 121 5.54 -7.57 -10.31
CA LEU A 121 5.45 -6.42 -11.21
C LEU A 121 5.23 -6.83 -12.68
N GLN A 122 5.86 -7.92 -13.14
CA GLN A 122 5.64 -8.45 -14.48
C GLN A 122 4.19 -8.93 -14.65
N GLU A 123 3.65 -9.64 -13.65
CA GLU A 123 2.27 -10.13 -13.66
C GLU A 123 1.26 -8.98 -13.61
N ILE A 124 1.50 -7.95 -12.78
CA ILE A 124 0.68 -6.71 -12.77
C ILE A 124 0.75 -6.03 -14.13
N ARG A 125 1.94 -5.92 -14.72
CA ARG A 125 2.08 -5.35 -16.06
C ARG A 125 1.29 -6.12 -17.10
N ALA A 126 1.27 -7.45 -17.02
CA ALA A 126 0.47 -8.27 -17.92
C ALA A 126 -1.05 -8.09 -17.71
N ALA A 127 -1.49 -7.84 -16.47
CA ALA A 127 -2.89 -7.61 -16.13
C ALA A 127 -3.39 -6.21 -16.52
N LEU A 128 -2.49 -5.21 -16.58
CA LEU A 128 -2.84 -3.85 -17.00
C LEU A 128 -2.98 -3.75 -18.52
N ARG A 129 -3.99 -3.01 -18.99
CA ARG A 129 -4.11 -2.62 -20.40
C ARG A 129 -3.01 -1.62 -20.80
N PRO A 130 -2.75 -1.40 -22.09
CA PRO A 130 -1.83 -0.36 -22.53
C PRO A 130 -2.20 1.01 -21.92
N GLY A 131 -1.21 1.74 -21.41
CA GLY A 131 -1.42 3.00 -20.70
C GLY A 131 -2.04 2.86 -19.30
N GLY A 132 -2.29 1.65 -18.83
CA GLY A 132 -2.78 1.40 -17.48
C GLY A 132 -1.78 1.83 -16.41
N ALA A 133 -2.28 2.33 -15.27
CA ALA A 133 -1.47 2.86 -14.19
C ALA A 133 -1.31 1.86 -13.04
N LEU A 134 -0.13 1.82 -12.46
CA LEU A 134 0.18 1.15 -11.22
C LEU A 134 0.47 2.19 -10.13
N VAL A 135 -0.28 2.16 -9.05
CA VAL A 135 -0.04 2.96 -7.84
C VAL A 135 0.65 2.09 -6.81
N VAL A 136 1.89 2.40 -6.49
CA VAL A 136 2.67 1.68 -5.47
C VAL A 136 2.91 2.60 -4.30
N ALA A 137 2.63 2.10 -3.09
CA ALA A 137 3.03 2.76 -1.86
C ALA A 137 3.69 1.76 -0.92
N CYS A 138 4.77 2.17 -0.27
CA CYS A 138 5.50 1.36 0.70
C CYS A 138 6.27 2.26 1.68
N PRO A 139 6.70 1.75 2.86
CA PRO A 139 7.57 2.48 3.77
C PRO A 139 8.86 2.94 3.08
N ASP A 140 9.25 4.21 3.28
CA ASP A 140 10.59 4.66 2.89
C ASP A 140 11.62 4.16 3.91
N TYR A 141 12.39 3.15 3.56
CA TYR A 141 13.37 2.56 4.45
C TYR A 141 14.35 3.60 5.06
N LEU A 142 14.75 4.62 4.29
CA LEU A 142 15.65 5.66 4.81
C LEU A 142 14.98 6.52 5.89
N GLY A 143 13.67 6.68 5.81
CA GLY A 143 12.90 7.40 6.82
C GLY A 143 12.48 6.54 8.01
N TRP A 144 12.24 5.26 7.80
CA TRP A 144 11.82 4.31 8.83
C TRP A 144 12.99 3.75 9.64
N GLY A 145 14.14 3.50 9.00
CA GLY A 145 15.30 2.87 9.61
C GLY A 145 14.94 1.49 10.19
N THR A 146 15.42 1.21 11.40
CA THR A 146 15.18 -0.07 12.09
C THR A 146 13.71 -0.35 12.39
N ARG A 147 12.87 0.68 12.49
CA ARG A 147 11.42 0.52 12.70
C ARG A 147 10.73 -0.24 11.58
N PHE A 148 11.32 -0.26 10.39
CA PHE A 148 10.82 -1.04 9.26
C PHE A 148 10.69 -2.52 9.62
N TYR A 149 11.68 -3.10 10.29
CA TYR A 149 11.66 -4.49 10.72
C TYR A 149 10.98 -4.69 12.08
N ASP A 150 11.05 -3.69 12.97
CA ASP A 150 10.55 -3.77 14.33
C ASP A 150 9.01 -3.77 14.39
N CYS A 151 8.36 -3.05 13.49
CA CYS A 151 6.90 -2.92 13.48
C CYS A 151 6.16 -4.15 12.93
N ASP A 152 6.81 -4.90 12.03
CA ASP A 152 6.23 -6.07 11.37
C ASP A 152 7.34 -7.03 10.90
N TYR A 153 7.38 -8.24 11.48
CA TYR A 153 8.39 -9.25 11.14
C TYR A 153 8.28 -9.78 9.70
N THR A 154 7.18 -9.48 9.00
CA THR A 154 6.97 -9.86 7.60
C THR A 154 7.52 -8.83 6.60
N HIS A 155 8.04 -7.71 7.07
CA HIS A 155 8.76 -6.74 6.26
C HIS A 155 10.15 -7.29 5.88
N THR A 156 10.25 -7.88 4.71
CA THR A 156 11.46 -8.54 4.21
C THR A 156 12.16 -7.80 3.08
N PHE A 157 11.47 -6.87 2.40
CA PHE A 157 11.96 -6.18 1.22
C PHE A 157 12.02 -4.66 1.40
N PRO A 158 13.09 -4.13 2.04
CA PRO A 158 13.23 -2.69 2.27
C PRO A 158 13.46 -1.94 0.96
N LEU A 159 12.65 -0.93 0.71
CA LEU A 159 12.73 -0.07 -0.46
C LEU A 159 13.12 1.37 -0.09
N THR A 160 13.96 1.95 -0.91
CA THR A 160 14.23 3.39 -0.96
C THR A 160 13.63 3.94 -2.25
N ARG A 161 13.49 5.25 -2.33
CA ARG A 161 12.99 5.90 -3.55
C ARG A 161 13.73 5.42 -4.82
N ARG A 162 15.07 5.37 -4.78
CA ARG A 162 15.88 4.92 -5.94
C ARG A 162 15.61 3.46 -6.30
N ARG A 163 15.52 2.58 -5.29
CA ARG A 163 15.27 1.15 -5.51
C ARG A 163 13.87 0.92 -6.08
N LEU A 164 12.86 1.63 -5.58
CA LEU A 164 11.49 1.52 -6.09
C LEU A 164 11.41 1.97 -7.55
N LEU A 165 11.96 3.14 -7.87
CA LEU A 165 11.93 3.68 -9.24
C LEU A 165 12.73 2.82 -10.23
N GLY A 166 13.90 2.32 -9.82
CA GLY A 166 14.69 1.38 -10.63
C GLY A 166 13.91 0.08 -10.89
N LEU A 167 13.34 -0.51 -9.84
CA LEU A 167 12.55 -1.73 -9.95
C LEU A 167 11.36 -1.56 -10.90
N LEU A 168 10.64 -0.44 -10.84
CA LEU A 168 9.54 -0.12 -11.77
C LEU A 168 10.04 0.02 -13.21
N ALA A 169 11.13 0.76 -13.41
CA ALA A 169 11.70 0.99 -14.74
C ALA A 169 12.18 -0.30 -15.41
N ASP A 170 12.87 -1.18 -14.65
CA ASP A 170 13.39 -2.46 -15.14
C ASP A 170 12.25 -3.41 -15.56
N HIS A 171 11.04 -3.22 -15.03
CA HIS A 171 9.86 -4.05 -15.34
C HIS A 171 8.84 -3.35 -16.25
N GLY A 172 9.29 -2.37 -17.04
CA GLY A 172 8.51 -1.77 -18.11
C GLY A 172 7.46 -0.77 -17.66
N PHE A 173 7.67 -0.13 -16.51
CA PHE A 173 6.86 0.98 -16.03
C PHE A 173 7.61 2.30 -16.14
N GLN A 174 6.88 3.37 -16.42
CA GLN A 174 7.38 4.75 -16.38
C GLN A 174 6.73 5.49 -15.22
N ALA A 175 7.51 5.86 -14.23
CA ALA A 175 7.02 6.69 -13.15
C ALA A 175 6.62 8.08 -13.65
N VAL A 176 5.37 8.46 -13.41
CA VAL A 176 4.79 9.78 -13.76
C VAL A 176 4.51 10.62 -12.52
N VAL A 177 4.39 9.98 -11.36
CA VAL A 177 4.39 10.60 -10.04
C VAL A 177 5.41 9.89 -9.18
N ASP A 178 6.18 10.66 -8.43
CA ASP A 178 7.16 10.19 -7.48
C ASP A 178 7.21 11.18 -6.32
N THR A 179 6.63 10.78 -5.20
CA THR A 179 6.49 11.64 -4.03
C THR A 179 6.50 10.82 -2.73
N THR A 180 6.39 11.51 -1.62
CA THR A 180 6.25 10.88 -0.29
C THR A 180 4.95 11.31 0.36
N TYR A 181 4.47 10.49 1.30
CA TYR A 181 3.36 10.87 2.15
C TYR A 181 3.58 10.37 3.59
N SER A 182 2.88 11.00 4.53
CA SER A 182 2.97 10.77 5.97
C SER A 182 1.58 11.00 6.56
N GLY A 183 0.89 9.93 6.98
CA GLY A 183 -0.54 10.01 7.26
C GLY A 183 -1.33 10.52 6.06
N ALA A 184 -2.07 11.63 6.20
CA ALA A 184 -2.80 12.27 5.10
C ALA A 184 -2.04 13.40 4.39
N TRP A 185 -0.78 13.64 4.76
CA TRP A 185 0.07 14.69 4.20
C TRP A 185 0.96 14.16 3.09
N PHE A 186 1.05 14.88 1.97
CA PHE A 186 1.78 14.47 0.77
C PHE A 186 2.82 15.53 0.39
N GLY A 187 3.90 15.10 -0.28
CA GLY A 187 4.98 15.96 -0.76
C GLY A 187 5.80 16.59 0.37
N ALA A 188 6.24 17.83 0.21
CA ALA A 188 7.11 18.51 1.16
C ALA A 188 6.55 18.56 2.59
N GLY A 189 5.24 18.72 2.75
CA GLY A 189 4.59 18.72 4.07
C GLY A 189 4.74 17.38 4.80
N SER A 190 4.75 16.26 4.08
CA SER A 190 4.98 14.94 4.68
C SER A 190 6.41 14.80 5.21
N MET A 191 7.39 15.35 4.52
CA MET A 191 8.80 15.32 4.92
C MET A 191 9.03 16.12 6.22
N LEU A 192 8.42 17.29 6.32
CA LEU A 192 8.49 18.12 7.55
C LEU A 192 7.83 17.39 8.73
N LEU A 193 6.64 16.86 8.54
CA LEU A 193 5.91 16.13 9.58
C LEU A 193 6.68 14.90 10.04
N SER A 194 7.18 14.08 9.12
CA SER A 194 7.94 12.89 9.46
C SER A 194 9.28 13.22 10.13
N GLY A 195 9.95 14.32 9.72
CA GLY A 195 11.14 14.84 10.37
C GLY A 195 10.90 15.20 11.82
N LEU A 196 9.81 15.92 12.09
CA LEU A 196 9.39 16.28 13.44
C LEU A 196 9.08 15.05 14.31
N VAL A 197 8.33 14.09 13.78
CA VAL A 197 8.00 12.83 14.49
C VAL A 197 9.26 12.06 14.85
N ARG A 198 10.22 11.98 13.93
CA ARG A 198 11.52 11.31 14.19
C ARG A 198 12.35 11.99 15.27
N LEU A 199 12.26 13.31 15.37
CA LEU A 199 12.95 14.10 16.39
C LEU A 199 12.28 13.95 17.77
N VAL A 200 10.94 14.01 17.81
CA VAL A 200 10.18 13.99 19.07
C VAL A 200 10.05 12.57 19.63
N TYR A 201 9.97 11.57 18.78
CA TYR A 201 9.81 10.18 19.19
C TYR A 201 10.89 9.27 18.55
N PRO A 202 12.15 9.39 18.98
CA PRO A 202 13.21 8.50 18.53
C PRO A 202 13.00 7.07 19.09
N PRO A 203 13.61 6.03 18.48
CA PRO A 203 13.48 4.63 18.92
C PRO A 203 13.85 4.40 20.40
N LEU A 204 14.73 5.22 20.95
CA LEU A 204 15.11 5.15 22.37
C LEU A 204 13.95 5.47 23.29
N ILE A 205 13.13 6.48 22.95
CA ILE A 205 11.93 6.85 23.73
C ILE A 205 10.92 5.70 23.70
N ASP A 206 10.70 5.09 22.54
CA ASP A 206 9.84 3.91 22.42
C ASP A 206 10.30 2.78 23.37
N ARG A 207 11.58 2.49 23.39
CA ARG A 207 12.17 1.47 24.27
C ARG A 207 12.00 1.77 25.76
N LEU A 208 12.00 3.05 26.15
CA LEU A 208 11.90 3.46 27.55
C LEU A 208 10.45 3.61 28.02
N ILE A 209 9.57 4.18 27.20
CA ILE A 209 8.20 4.56 27.56
C ILE A 209 7.17 3.60 26.98
N GLY A 210 7.40 3.04 25.81
CA GLY A 210 6.41 2.23 25.06
C GLY A 210 5.87 1.05 25.86
N ARG A 211 6.71 0.38 26.67
CA ARG A 211 6.33 -0.74 27.54
C ARG A 211 5.36 -0.33 28.66
N HIS A 212 5.24 0.97 28.98
CA HIS A 212 4.37 1.47 30.02
C HIS A 212 3.03 1.99 29.47
N VAL A 213 2.88 2.08 28.15
CA VAL A 213 1.67 2.57 27.48
C VAL A 213 0.90 1.36 26.93
N PRO A 214 -0.30 1.07 27.45
CA PRO A 214 -1.10 -0.06 27.00
C PRO A 214 -1.41 0.02 25.51
N GLY A 215 -1.25 -1.10 24.79
CA GLY A 215 -1.68 -1.23 23.38
C GLY A 215 -0.77 -0.57 22.35
N ASP A 216 0.46 -0.22 22.72
CA ASP A 216 1.47 0.31 21.78
C ASP A 216 1.00 1.56 21.00
N VAL A 217 0.15 2.39 21.63
CA VAL A 217 -0.52 3.53 20.99
C VAL A 217 0.48 4.58 20.50
N LEU A 218 1.55 4.84 21.27
CA LEU A 218 2.56 5.83 20.90
C LEU A 218 3.35 5.40 19.67
N ASN A 219 3.81 4.15 19.64
CA ASN A 219 4.53 3.61 18.50
C ASN A 219 3.64 3.61 17.25
N ARG A 220 2.40 3.14 17.33
CA ARG A 220 1.45 3.16 16.21
C ARG A 220 1.17 4.59 15.72
N GLY A 221 1.04 5.54 16.64
CA GLY A 221 0.91 6.95 16.31
C GLY A 221 2.13 7.46 15.54
N ALA A 222 3.33 7.18 16.03
CA ALA A 222 4.57 7.55 15.37
C ALA A 222 4.71 6.89 13.98
N LEU A 223 4.45 5.58 13.86
CA LEU A 223 4.51 4.84 12.59
C LEU A 223 3.56 5.42 11.53
N THR A 224 2.38 5.90 11.94
CA THR A 224 1.41 6.53 11.03
C THR A 224 1.99 7.75 10.31
N PHE A 225 2.91 8.46 10.98
CA PHE A 225 3.50 9.70 10.46
C PHE A 225 4.94 9.53 9.97
N LEU A 226 5.47 8.31 9.88
CA LEU A 226 6.72 8.05 9.18
C LEU A 226 6.52 8.17 7.66
N PRO A 227 7.60 8.49 6.90
CA PRO A 227 7.48 8.74 5.48
C PRO A 227 7.25 7.45 4.71
N ASN A 228 6.30 7.47 3.81
CA ASN A 228 6.05 6.41 2.84
C ASN A 228 6.36 6.93 1.44
N LEU A 229 6.89 6.08 0.59
CA LEU A 229 7.06 6.32 -0.83
C LEU A 229 5.71 6.16 -1.52
N LEU A 230 5.45 7.00 -2.51
CA LEU A 230 4.35 6.87 -3.45
C LEU A 230 4.89 7.04 -4.87
N ALA A 231 4.71 6.03 -5.69
CA ALA A 231 4.94 6.11 -7.12
C ALA A 231 3.64 5.79 -7.88
N VAL A 232 3.32 6.61 -8.87
CA VAL A 232 2.36 6.25 -9.91
C VAL A 232 3.16 6.01 -11.17
N ALA A 233 3.02 4.83 -11.75
CA ALA A 233 3.78 4.42 -12.91
C ALA A 233 2.85 3.87 -14.00
N VAL A 234 3.07 4.29 -15.24
CA VAL A 234 2.26 3.88 -16.37
C VAL A 234 2.98 2.76 -17.12
N LYS A 235 2.21 1.75 -17.53
CA LYS A 235 2.69 0.67 -18.38
C LYS A 235 3.19 1.24 -19.69
N ARG A 236 4.49 1.07 -19.97
CA ARG A 236 5.06 1.38 -21.30
C ARG A 236 4.44 0.46 -22.35
N ALA A 237 4.24 1.02 -23.54
CA ALA A 237 3.78 0.29 -24.70
C ALA A 237 4.71 -0.88 -25.04
#